data_39f9f70d166b7faefce1e853a0b920cd
#
_entry.id   39f9f70d166b7faefce1e853a0b920cd
#
_cell.length_a   1.000
_cell.length_b   1.000
_cell.length_c   1.000
_cell.angle_alpha   90.00
_cell.angle_beta   90.00
_cell.angle_gamma   90.00
#
_symmetry.space_group_name_H-M   'P 1'
#
loop_
_entity.id
_entity.type
_entity.pdbx_description
1 polymer ?
#
loop_
_entity_poly.entity_id
_entity_poly.type
_entity_poly.pdbx_seq_one_letter_code
_entity_poly.pdbx_strand_id
1 'polypeptide(L)'
;MSINEELVKQCLTKYRLSKASGVPQATINDICSGKADLEKCSAGTLYRIAKVLGITVEDILESSKGEYRSKFETFKSNICHRVKDMGDVDFMIDILESDQVRVLFERKWYPEALYLLGMLDYLSRENNIPLCSRYDDIRQKKLEKPIYPVGVLLTCEVTHSNEPITVAEENAIPEFLRFNIIESEVRNVV
;
A
#
# COMPACT_ATOMS: atom_id res chain seq x y z
N MET A 1 14.21 0.63 -7.36
CA MET A 1 15.02 -0.56 -7.79
C MET A 1 15.50 -1.25 -6.53
N SER A 2 15.17 -2.54 -6.29
CA SER A 2 15.46 -3.19 -5.02
C SER A 2 16.93 -3.64 -4.91
N ILE A 3 17.43 -3.78 -3.67
CA ILE A 3 18.79 -4.33 -3.43
C ILE A 3 18.95 -5.71 -4.08
N ASN A 4 17.90 -6.55 -4.06
CA ASN A 4 17.93 -7.87 -4.68
C ASN A 4 18.05 -7.80 -6.20
N GLU A 5 17.37 -6.88 -6.86
CA GLU A 5 17.50 -6.65 -8.30
C GLU A 5 18.91 -6.20 -8.69
N GLU A 6 19.52 -5.31 -7.90
CA GLU A 6 20.87 -4.83 -8.16
C GLU A 6 21.92 -5.94 -7.92
N LEU A 7 21.71 -6.79 -6.93
CA LEU A 7 22.56 -7.99 -6.73
C LEU A 7 22.52 -8.93 -7.94
N VAL A 8 21.32 -9.17 -8.50
CA VAL A 8 21.17 -10.02 -9.70
C VAL A 8 21.84 -9.36 -10.90
N LYS A 9 21.61 -8.08 -11.13
CA LYS A 9 22.17 -7.30 -12.25
C LYS A 9 23.70 -7.29 -12.23
N GLN A 10 24.31 -7.19 -11.05
CA GLN A 10 25.77 -7.17 -10.88
C GLN A 10 26.38 -8.56 -10.65
N CYS A 11 25.57 -9.63 -10.73
CA CYS A 11 26.01 -11.00 -10.41
C CYS A 11 26.71 -11.10 -9.04
N LEU A 12 26.23 -10.31 -8.07
CA LEU A 12 26.80 -10.23 -6.73
C LEU A 12 25.97 -11.08 -5.74
N THR A 13 26.66 -11.90 -4.94
CA THR A 13 25.98 -12.68 -3.90
C THR A 13 25.86 -11.87 -2.60
N LYS A 14 24.84 -12.16 -1.77
CA LYS A 14 24.68 -11.57 -0.43
C LYS A 14 25.96 -11.72 0.44
N TYR A 15 26.65 -12.82 0.31
CA TYR A 15 27.92 -13.06 1.00
C TYR A 15 29.02 -12.08 0.52
N ARG A 16 29.14 -11.89 -0.80
CA ARG A 16 30.13 -10.94 -1.36
C ARG A 16 29.77 -9.49 -0.97
N LEU A 17 28.48 -9.14 -0.99
CA LEU A 17 28.02 -7.84 -0.52
C LEU A 17 28.40 -7.61 0.95
N SER A 18 28.17 -8.60 1.83
CA SER A 18 28.57 -8.54 3.25
C SER A 18 30.08 -8.31 3.40
N LYS A 19 30.90 -9.05 2.68
CA LYS A 19 32.37 -8.91 2.73
C LYS A 19 32.85 -7.55 2.21
N ALA A 20 32.29 -7.07 1.09
CA ALA A 20 32.73 -5.82 0.48
C ALA A 20 32.22 -4.59 1.27
N SER A 21 31.03 -4.64 1.83
CA SER A 21 30.46 -3.54 2.60
C SER A 21 30.89 -3.52 4.08
N GLY A 22 31.44 -4.63 4.61
CA GLY A 22 31.71 -4.79 6.03
C GLY A 22 30.45 -4.83 6.91
N VAL A 23 29.27 -5.05 6.31
CA VAL A 23 28.02 -5.22 7.02
C VAL A 23 27.82 -6.71 7.34
N PRO A 24 27.44 -7.07 8.59
CA PRO A 24 27.22 -8.47 8.95
C PRO A 24 26.26 -9.19 8.00
N GLN A 25 26.57 -10.45 7.67
CA GLN A 25 25.78 -11.23 6.73
C GLN A 25 24.33 -11.42 7.19
N ALA A 26 24.12 -11.57 8.51
CA ALA A 26 22.76 -11.63 9.09
C ALA A 26 21.96 -10.37 8.74
N THR A 27 22.57 -9.19 8.91
CA THR A 27 21.94 -7.91 8.56
C THR A 27 21.61 -7.81 7.06
N ILE A 28 22.56 -8.24 6.18
CA ILE A 28 22.31 -8.28 4.73
C ILE A 28 21.14 -9.23 4.41
N ASN A 29 21.10 -10.40 5.04
CA ASN A 29 20.01 -11.35 4.84
C ASN A 29 18.65 -10.79 5.30
N ASP A 30 18.60 -10.13 6.47
CA ASP A 30 17.39 -9.54 7.01
C ASP A 30 16.89 -8.39 6.12
N ILE A 31 17.79 -7.55 5.61
CA ILE A 31 17.47 -6.49 4.64
C ILE A 31 16.93 -7.09 3.33
N CYS A 32 17.66 -8.05 2.74
CA CYS A 32 17.27 -8.66 1.47
C CYS A 32 16.00 -9.51 1.54
N SER A 33 15.62 -9.99 2.72
CA SER A 33 14.37 -10.73 2.94
C SER A 33 13.19 -9.85 3.34
N GLY A 34 13.40 -8.52 3.45
CA GLY A 34 12.37 -7.58 3.92
C GLY A 34 12.05 -7.70 5.42
N LYS A 35 12.84 -8.46 6.18
CA LYS A 35 12.66 -8.63 7.62
C LYS A 35 13.17 -7.44 8.41
N ALA A 36 14.20 -6.77 7.93
CA ALA A 36 14.70 -5.53 8.49
C ALA A 36 14.05 -4.33 7.79
N ASP A 37 13.54 -3.40 8.58
CA ASP A 37 13.03 -2.11 8.12
C ASP A 37 14.21 -1.20 7.76
N LEU A 38 14.33 -0.84 6.48
CA LEU A 38 15.44 0.00 5.99
C LEU A 38 15.43 1.40 6.61
N GLU A 39 14.27 1.95 6.95
CA GLU A 39 14.17 3.26 7.59
C GLU A 39 14.73 3.25 9.02
N LYS A 40 14.77 2.08 9.66
CA LYS A 40 15.36 1.89 11.00
C LYS A 40 16.82 1.44 10.96
N CYS A 41 17.35 1.18 9.78
CA CYS A 41 18.77 0.86 9.62
C CYS A 41 19.63 2.12 9.86
N SER A 42 20.80 1.94 10.44
CA SER A 42 21.72 3.06 10.59
C SER A 42 22.14 3.60 9.22
N ALA A 43 22.23 4.92 9.07
CA ALA A 43 22.68 5.57 7.84
C ALA A 43 24.04 5.05 7.38
N GLY A 44 24.95 4.73 8.34
CA GLY A 44 26.25 4.12 8.04
C GLY A 44 26.16 2.72 7.42
N THR A 45 25.13 1.93 7.77
CA THR A 45 24.89 0.62 7.16
C THR A 45 24.41 0.78 5.72
N LEU A 46 23.41 1.65 5.52
CA LEU A 46 22.85 1.93 4.18
C LEU A 46 23.92 2.51 3.25
N TYR A 47 24.71 3.48 3.73
CA TYR A 47 25.80 4.08 2.96
C TYR A 47 26.84 3.04 2.49
N ARG A 48 27.24 2.11 3.36
CA ARG A 48 28.21 1.06 2.99
C ARG A 48 27.67 0.10 1.96
N ILE A 49 26.38 -0.25 2.04
CA ILE A 49 25.71 -1.08 1.03
C ILE A 49 25.60 -0.32 -0.29
N ALA A 50 25.11 0.92 -0.27
CA ALA A 50 24.97 1.80 -1.43
C ALA A 50 26.29 1.95 -2.19
N LYS A 51 27.38 2.20 -1.45
CA LYS A 51 28.74 2.36 -2.02
C LYS A 51 29.22 1.12 -2.77
N VAL A 52 28.94 -0.09 -2.25
CA VAL A 52 29.33 -1.35 -2.91
C VAL A 52 28.49 -1.61 -4.16
N LEU A 53 27.20 -1.27 -4.10
CA LEU A 53 26.26 -1.45 -5.23
C LEU A 53 26.35 -0.32 -6.28
N GLY A 54 27.08 0.76 -6.01
CA GLY A 54 27.19 1.90 -6.91
C GLY A 54 25.88 2.67 -7.10
N ILE A 55 25.00 2.67 -6.10
CA ILE A 55 23.71 3.38 -6.07
C ILE A 55 23.71 4.36 -4.90
N THR A 56 22.70 5.24 -4.82
CA THR A 56 22.56 6.18 -3.71
C THR A 56 21.83 5.54 -2.51
N VAL A 57 21.93 6.14 -1.33
CA VAL A 57 21.15 5.71 -0.15
C VAL A 57 19.67 5.98 -0.40
N GLU A 58 19.36 7.07 -1.10
CA GLU A 58 18.03 7.44 -1.53
C GLU A 58 17.41 6.36 -2.42
N ASP A 59 18.15 5.83 -3.41
CA ASP A 59 17.69 4.72 -4.27
C ASP A 59 17.33 3.48 -3.44
N ILE A 60 18.13 3.17 -2.40
CA ILE A 60 17.85 2.05 -1.49
C ILE A 60 16.56 2.31 -0.70
N LEU A 61 16.38 3.50 -0.15
CA LEU A 61 15.21 3.86 0.64
C LEU A 61 13.96 3.99 -0.22
N GLU A 62 14.06 4.55 -1.42
CA GLU A 62 12.93 4.61 -2.36
C GLU A 62 12.50 3.23 -2.84
N SER A 63 13.46 2.33 -3.07
CA SER A 63 13.13 0.95 -3.41
C SER A 63 12.40 0.21 -2.29
N SER A 64 12.67 0.58 -1.04
CA SER A 64 11.96 0.00 0.12
C SER A 64 10.55 0.55 0.28
N LYS A 65 10.32 1.82 -0.08
CA LYS A 65 8.97 2.41 -0.06
C LYS A 65 8.01 1.68 -1.00
N GLY A 66 8.52 1.09 -2.09
CA GLY A 66 7.74 0.27 -3.01
C GLY A 66 7.44 -1.15 -2.51
N GLU A 67 8.16 -1.68 -1.53
CA GLU A 67 8.00 -3.03 -0.99
C GLU A 67 7.38 -3.05 0.43
N TYR A 68 7.35 -1.90 1.13
CA TYR A 68 6.78 -1.83 2.48
C TYR A 68 5.26 -1.77 2.41
N ARG A 69 4.63 -2.88 2.76
CA ARG A 69 3.19 -2.92 2.97
C ARG A 69 2.85 -2.29 4.32
N SER A 70 2.33 -1.08 4.31
CA SER A 70 1.80 -0.44 5.51
C SER A 70 0.58 -1.23 6.05
N LYS A 71 0.22 -1.02 7.31
CA LYS A 71 -1.06 -1.51 7.80
C LYS A 71 -2.19 -0.92 6.94
N PHE A 72 -3.21 -1.71 6.68
CA PHE A 72 -4.33 -1.30 5.81
C PHE A 72 -4.98 0.02 6.25
N GLU A 73 -5.15 0.23 7.56
CA GLU A 73 -5.69 1.50 8.10
C GLU A 73 -4.78 2.70 7.77
N THR A 74 -3.46 2.53 7.87
CA THR A 74 -2.49 3.57 7.49
C THR A 74 -2.56 3.84 5.98
N PHE A 75 -2.70 2.80 5.17
CA PHE A 75 -2.88 2.94 3.73
C PHE A 75 -4.14 3.75 3.40
N LYS A 76 -5.28 3.41 4.01
CA LYS A 76 -6.55 4.14 3.83
C LYS A 76 -6.39 5.63 4.18
N SER A 77 -5.83 5.91 5.36
CA SER A 77 -5.58 7.28 5.80
C SER A 77 -4.72 8.06 4.81
N ASN A 78 -3.64 7.46 4.31
CA ASN A 78 -2.77 8.09 3.32
C ASN A 78 -3.49 8.38 2.00
N ILE A 79 -4.35 7.47 1.54
CA ILE A 79 -5.17 7.70 0.33
C ILE A 79 -6.13 8.87 0.54
N CYS A 80 -6.84 8.93 1.66
CA CYS A 80 -7.75 10.02 1.98
C CYS A 80 -7.02 11.37 2.06
N HIS A 81 -5.84 11.43 2.70
CA HIS A 81 -5.01 12.63 2.73
C HIS A 81 -4.55 13.05 1.33
N ARG A 82 -4.10 12.11 0.49
CA ARG A 82 -3.72 12.42 -0.90
C ARG A 82 -4.89 13.02 -1.70
N VAL A 83 -6.09 12.46 -1.58
CA VAL A 83 -7.29 13.03 -2.21
C VAL A 83 -7.54 14.45 -1.73
N LYS A 84 -7.44 14.69 -0.41
CA LYS A 84 -7.62 16.03 0.18
C LYS A 84 -6.59 17.03 -0.32
N ASP A 85 -5.32 16.63 -0.38
CA ASP A 85 -4.20 17.52 -0.70
C ASP A 85 -4.10 17.81 -2.21
N MET A 86 -4.34 16.82 -3.06
CA MET A 86 -4.24 16.94 -4.52
C MET A 86 -5.55 17.41 -5.17
N GLY A 87 -6.69 17.12 -4.56
CA GLY A 87 -8.01 17.21 -5.18
C GLY A 87 -8.38 15.98 -6.00
N ASP A 88 -9.67 15.80 -6.23
CA ASP A 88 -10.24 14.57 -6.80
C ASP A 88 -9.64 14.21 -8.16
N VAL A 89 -9.61 15.19 -9.08
CA VAL A 89 -9.22 14.94 -10.48
C VAL A 89 -7.73 14.65 -10.60
N ASP A 90 -6.89 15.44 -9.93
CA ASP A 90 -5.44 15.27 -9.99
C ASP A 90 -5.02 13.95 -9.32
N PHE A 91 -5.69 13.58 -8.22
CA PHE A 91 -5.49 12.26 -7.60
C PHE A 91 -5.86 11.12 -8.57
N MET A 92 -7.01 11.22 -9.26
CA MET A 92 -7.42 10.20 -10.23
C MET A 92 -6.41 10.05 -11.37
N ILE A 93 -5.92 11.17 -11.92
CA ILE A 93 -4.90 11.19 -12.97
C ILE A 93 -3.62 10.49 -12.49
N ASP A 94 -3.12 10.84 -11.32
CA ASP A 94 -1.91 10.26 -10.75
C ASP A 94 -2.02 8.74 -10.56
N ILE A 95 -3.15 8.24 -10.05
CA ILE A 95 -3.39 6.80 -9.90
C ILE A 95 -3.47 6.09 -11.25
N LEU A 96 -4.11 6.71 -12.26
CA LEU A 96 -4.25 6.13 -13.58
C LEU A 96 -2.93 6.11 -14.37
N GLU A 97 -2.11 7.15 -14.25
CA GLU A 97 -0.79 7.23 -14.89
C GLU A 97 0.21 6.25 -14.27
N SER A 98 0.22 6.14 -12.94
CA SER A 98 1.10 5.20 -12.22
C SER A 98 0.62 3.75 -12.26
N ASP A 99 -0.60 3.48 -12.76
CA ASP A 99 -1.28 2.16 -12.74
C ASP A 99 -1.26 1.48 -11.35
N GLN A 100 -1.32 2.28 -10.30
CA GLN A 100 -1.11 1.84 -8.92
C GLN A 100 -2.09 0.73 -8.50
N VAL A 101 -3.32 0.74 -9.00
CA VAL A 101 -4.31 -0.32 -8.73
C VAL A 101 -3.79 -1.67 -9.23
N ARG A 102 -3.30 -1.74 -10.47
CA ARG A 102 -2.77 -2.96 -11.07
C ARG A 102 -1.52 -3.43 -10.36
N VAL A 103 -0.60 -2.52 -10.07
CA VAL A 103 0.64 -2.81 -9.33
C VAL A 103 0.34 -3.44 -7.97
N LEU A 104 -0.59 -2.89 -7.20
CA LEU A 104 -1.00 -3.45 -5.90
C LEU A 104 -1.66 -4.83 -6.06
N PHE A 105 -2.51 -4.99 -7.08
CA PHE A 105 -3.22 -6.23 -7.34
C PHE A 105 -2.26 -7.38 -7.73
N GLU A 106 -1.27 -7.12 -8.59
CA GLU A 106 -0.24 -8.08 -8.99
C GLU A 106 0.67 -8.47 -7.82
N ARG A 107 0.91 -7.56 -6.88
CA ARG A 107 1.59 -7.83 -5.60
C ARG A 107 0.75 -8.66 -4.62
N LYS A 108 -0.49 -9.01 -4.97
CA LYS A 108 -1.47 -9.71 -4.11
C LYS A 108 -1.84 -8.91 -2.85
N TRP A 109 -1.73 -7.60 -2.90
CA TRP A 109 -2.19 -6.69 -1.87
C TRP A 109 -3.65 -6.32 -2.19
N TYR A 110 -4.52 -7.34 -2.13
CA TYR A 110 -5.90 -7.22 -2.57
C TYR A 110 -6.72 -6.18 -1.80
N PRO A 111 -6.66 -6.10 -0.46
CA PRO A 111 -7.38 -5.05 0.26
C PRO A 111 -7.03 -3.64 -0.22
N GLU A 112 -5.73 -3.35 -0.38
CA GLU A 112 -5.25 -2.04 -0.81
C GLU A 112 -5.62 -1.74 -2.27
N ALA A 113 -5.48 -2.73 -3.16
CA ALA A 113 -5.84 -2.59 -4.57
C ALA A 113 -7.35 -2.33 -4.75
N LEU A 114 -8.20 -3.08 -4.03
CA LEU A 114 -9.65 -2.96 -4.12
C LEU A 114 -10.16 -1.68 -3.42
N TYR A 115 -9.51 -1.25 -2.33
CA TYR A 115 -9.81 0.03 -1.70
C TYR A 115 -9.48 1.20 -2.64
N LEU A 116 -8.30 1.17 -3.28
CA LEU A 116 -7.89 2.21 -4.21
C LEU A 116 -8.82 2.28 -5.44
N LEU A 117 -9.25 1.12 -5.95
CA LEU A 117 -10.23 1.05 -7.05
C LEU A 117 -11.60 1.56 -6.59
N GLY A 118 -12.03 1.21 -5.37
CA GLY A 118 -13.25 1.76 -4.78
C GLY A 118 -13.21 3.28 -4.66
N MET A 119 -12.06 3.84 -4.26
CA MET A 119 -11.85 5.29 -4.20
C MET A 119 -11.95 5.93 -5.60
N LEU A 120 -11.29 5.37 -6.61
CA LEU A 120 -11.38 5.87 -7.98
C LEU A 120 -12.83 5.88 -8.50
N ASP A 121 -13.57 4.79 -8.25
CA ASP A 121 -14.95 4.67 -8.72
C ASP A 121 -15.89 5.61 -7.95
N TYR A 122 -15.66 5.81 -6.64
CA TYR A 122 -16.36 6.80 -5.82
C TYR A 122 -16.13 8.22 -6.34
N LEU A 123 -14.87 8.60 -6.58
CA LEU A 123 -14.53 9.92 -7.11
C LEU A 123 -15.06 10.12 -8.53
N SER A 124 -15.08 9.07 -9.37
CA SER A 124 -15.70 9.11 -10.70
C SER A 124 -17.18 9.47 -10.62
N ARG A 125 -17.93 8.84 -9.68
CA ARG A 125 -19.35 9.17 -9.46
C ARG A 125 -19.54 10.61 -8.96
N GLU A 126 -18.77 11.02 -7.96
CA GLU A 126 -18.88 12.36 -7.36
C GLU A 126 -18.58 13.49 -8.37
N ASN A 127 -17.69 13.23 -9.33
CA ASN A 127 -17.28 14.19 -10.35
C ASN A 127 -17.97 13.97 -11.72
N ASN A 128 -18.94 13.04 -11.83
CA ASN A 128 -19.60 12.68 -13.08
C ASN A 128 -18.61 12.27 -14.20
N ILE A 129 -17.52 11.60 -13.83
CA ILE A 129 -16.51 11.08 -14.75
C ILE A 129 -16.83 9.60 -15.03
N PRO A 130 -16.74 9.12 -16.28
CA PRO A 130 -16.92 7.71 -16.61
C PRO A 130 -15.91 6.82 -15.90
N LEU A 131 -16.33 5.61 -15.51
CA LEU A 131 -15.42 4.60 -14.92
C LEU A 131 -14.33 4.21 -15.93
N CYS A 132 -13.11 4.07 -15.45
CA CYS A 132 -12.00 3.59 -16.26
C CYS A 132 -12.15 2.08 -16.52
N SER A 133 -12.34 1.69 -17.79
CA SER A 133 -12.52 0.28 -18.20
C SER A 133 -11.27 -0.58 -18.02
N ARG A 134 -10.09 0.01 -17.84
CA ARG A 134 -8.82 -0.70 -17.61
C ARG A 134 -8.88 -1.69 -16.44
N TYR A 135 -9.74 -1.45 -15.46
CA TYR A 135 -9.85 -2.24 -14.23
C TYR A 135 -11.11 -3.10 -14.15
N ASP A 136 -11.81 -3.36 -15.25
CA ASP A 136 -13.07 -4.12 -15.25
C ASP A 136 -12.88 -5.56 -14.76
N ASP A 137 -11.72 -6.16 -15.04
CA ASP A 137 -11.32 -7.47 -14.56
C ASP A 137 -11.12 -7.49 -13.02
N ILE A 138 -10.56 -6.42 -12.46
CA ILE A 138 -10.35 -6.27 -11.00
C ILE A 138 -11.68 -5.97 -10.31
N ARG A 139 -12.59 -5.22 -10.94
CA ARG A 139 -13.95 -4.95 -10.41
C ARG A 139 -14.79 -6.19 -10.19
N GLN A 140 -14.47 -7.31 -10.85
CA GLN A 140 -15.12 -8.61 -10.64
C GLN A 140 -14.63 -9.34 -9.37
N LYS A 141 -13.61 -8.81 -8.70
CA LYS A 141 -13.04 -9.42 -7.49
C LYS A 141 -13.74 -8.91 -6.25
N LYS A 142 -13.73 -9.76 -5.20
CA LYS A 142 -14.29 -9.45 -3.89
C LYS A 142 -13.42 -10.11 -2.83
N LEU A 143 -13.24 -9.46 -1.68
CA LEU A 143 -12.55 -10.06 -0.54
C LEU A 143 -13.41 -11.18 0.05
N GLU A 144 -12.77 -12.27 0.48
CA GLU A 144 -13.46 -13.40 1.11
C GLU A 144 -14.11 -13.00 2.45
N LYS A 145 -13.43 -12.11 3.19
CA LYS A 145 -13.91 -11.61 4.48
C LYS A 145 -14.15 -10.11 4.39
N PRO A 146 -15.25 -9.62 4.98
CA PRO A 146 -15.50 -8.19 5.04
C PRO A 146 -14.46 -7.48 5.93
N ILE A 147 -14.10 -6.26 5.55
CA ILE A 147 -13.26 -5.37 6.34
C ILE A 147 -14.15 -4.25 6.86
N TYR A 148 -14.23 -4.14 8.18
CA TYR A 148 -14.99 -3.09 8.88
C TYR A 148 -14.04 -2.03 9.44
N PRO A 149 -14.48 -0.78 9.59
CA PRO A 149 -13.76 0.24 10.33
C PRO A 149 -13.50 -0.24 11.77
N VAL A 150 -12.32 0.05 12.31
CA VAL A 150 -11.92 -0.35 13.66
C VAL A 150 -12.92 0.16 14.71
N GLY A 151 -13.44 1.38 14.53
CA GLY A 151 -14.45 1.96 15.43
C GLY A 151 -15.73 1.13 15.51
N VAL A 152 -16.19 0.56 14.40
CA VAL A 152 -17.39 -0.31 14.36
C VAL A 152 -17.15 -1.58 15.17
N LEU A 153 -15.97 -2.23 14.95
CA LEU A 153 -15.63 -3.45 15.68
C LEU A 153 -15.49 -3.20 17.20
N LEU A 154 -14.85 -2.10 17.58
CA LEU A 154 -14.74 -1.70 18.99
C LEU A 154 -16.11 -1.44 19.63
N THR A 155 -17.02 -0.78 18.91
CA THR A 155 -18.38 -0.52 19.40
C THR A 155 -19.13 -1.83 19.60
N CYS A 156 -19.00 -2.80 18.69
CA CYS A 156 -19.61 -4.14 18.87
C CYS A 156 -19.10 -4.85 20.13
N GLU A 157 -17.78 -4.78 20.38
CA GLU A 157 -17.20 -5.39 21.56
C GLU A 157 -17.68 -4.72 22.85
N VAL A 158 -17.75 -3.39 22.88
CA VAL A 158 -18.20 -2.63 24.08
C VAL A 158 -19.69 -2.81 24.33
N THR A 159 -20.52 -2.83 23.30
CA THR A 159 -21.97 -2.96 23.42
C THR A 159 -22.46 -4.40 23.48
N HIS A 160 -21.61 -5.38 23.21
CA HIS A 160 -21.96 -6.78 23.02
C HIS A 160 -23.10 -7.00 22.02
N SER A 161 -23.18 -6.16 20.97
CA SER A 161 -24.22 -6.17 19.96
C SER A 161 -23.61 -6.13 18.55
N ASN A 162 -24.29 -6.75 17.59
CA ASN A 162 -23.94 -6.67 16.16
C ASN A 162 -24.66 -5.51 15.46
N GLU A 163 -25.47 -4.74 16.14
CA GLU A 163 -26.19 -3.59 15.57
C GLU A 163 -25.25 -2.59 14.88
N PRO A 164 -24.07 -2.22 15.43
CA PRO A 164 -23.15 -1.32 14.75
C PRO A 164 -22.67 -1.83 13.38
N ILE A 165 -22.53 -3.15 13.22
CA ILE A 165 -22.18 -3.77 11.93
C ILE A 165 -23.31 -3.55 10.93
N THR A 166 -24.54 -3.86 11.30
CA THR A 166 -25.72 -3.67 10.42
C THR A 166 -25.85 -2.23 9.97
N VAL A 167 -25.74 -1.28 10.90
CA VAL A 167 -25.79 0.17 10.58
C VAL A 167 -24.65 0.57 9.66
N ALA A 168 -23.44 0.04 9.85
CA ALA A 168 -22.30 0.34 9.01
C ALA A 168 -22.48 -0.19 7.58
N GLU A 169 -23.04 -1.39 7.42
CA GLU A 169 -23.36 -1.97 6.11
C GLU A 169 -24.45 -1.20 5.36
N GLU A 170 -25.51 -0.76 6.06
CA GLU A 170 -26.60 0.03 5.50
C GLU A 170 -26.14 1.41 4.99
N ASN A 171 -25.14 2.01 5.67
CA ASN A 171 -24.60 3.31 5.31
C ASN A 171 -23.31 3.23 4.46
N ALA A 172 -22.91 2.02 4.05
CA ALA A 172 -21.68 1.84 3.31
C ALA A 172 -21.74 2.44 1.90
N ILE A 173 -20.65 3.06 1.49
CA ILE A 173 -20.47 3.57 0.13
C ILE A 173 -20.44 2.37 -0.84
N PRO A 174 -21.32 2.32 -1.85
CA PRO A 174 -21.48 1.15 -2.73
C PRO A 174 -20.20 0.71 -3.43
N GLU A 175 -19.33 1.66 -3.78
CA GLU A 175 -18.08 1.41 -4.50
C GLU A 175 -17.08 0.61 -3.66
N PHE A 176 -17.12 0.72 -2.34
CA PHE A 176 -16.29 -0.07 -1.43
C PHE A 176 -17.02 -1.35 -1.01
N LEU A 177 -18.32 -1.25 -0.75
CA LEU A 177 -19.13 -2.38 -0.28
C LEU A 177 -19.10 -3.58 -1.26
N ARG A 178 -19.10 -3.33 -2.57
CA ARG A 178 -19.00 -4.40 -3.57
C ARG A 178 -17.73 -5.25 -3.43
N PHE A 179 -16.68 -4.70 -2.85
CA PHE A 179 -15.42 -5.38 -2.58
C PHE A 179 -15.35 -6.02 -1.18
N ASN A 180 -16.42 -6.00 -0.39
CA ASN A 180 -16.44 -6.36 1.04
C ASN A 180 -15.58 -5.42 1.90
N ILE A 181 -15.51 -4.14 1.55
CA ILE A 181 -14.88 -3.10 2.37
C ILE A 181 -16.00 -2.17 2.80
N ILE A 182 -16.21 -2.04 4.10
CA ILE A 182 -17.26 -1.21 4.66
C ILE A 182 -16.67 0.15 5.00
N GLU A 183 -17.06 1.16 4.24
CA GLU A 183 -16.67 2.56 4.43
C GLU A 183 -17.90 3.45 4.25
N SER A 184 -18.17 4.32 5.20
CA SER A 184 -19.29 5.28 5.13
C SER A 184 -18.80 6.71 4.92
N GLU A 185 -17.51 6.99 5.19
CA GLU A 185 -16.98 8.34 5.13
C GLU A 185 -15.48 8.31 4.76
N VAL A 186 -15.15 8.79 3.56
CA VAL A 186 -13.78 8.76 3.01
C VAL A 186 -13.17 10.16 2.84
N ARG A 187 -13.93 11.24 3.11
CA ARG A 187 -13.47 12.63 2.95
C ARG A 187 -13.08 13.31 4.25
N ASN A 188 -13.58 12.86 5.40
CA ASN A 188 -13.29 13.45 6.69
C ASN A 188 -12.03 12.83 7.29
N VAL A 189 -10.88 13.36 6.85
CA VAL A 189 -9.59 13.05 7.48
C VAL A 189 -9.29 14.16 8.48
N VAL A 190 -9.23 13.78 9.75
CA VAL A 190 -8.83 14.66 10.84
C VAL A 190 -7.32 14.78 10.90
#